data_6fa4ea8f0ac370ea26c3035d1a638951
#
_entry.id   6fa4ea8f0ac370ea26c3035d1a638951
#
_cell.length_a   1.000
_cell.length_b   1.000
_cell.length_c   1.000
_cell.angle_alpha   90.00
_cell.angle_beta   90.00
_cell.angle_gamma   90.00
#
_symmetry.space_group_name_H-M   'P 1'
#
loop_
_entity.id
_entity.type
_entity.pdbx_description
1 polymer ?
#
loop_
_entity_poly.entity_id
_entity_poly.type
_entity_poly.pdbx_seq_one_letter_code
_entity_poly.pdbx_strand_id
1 'polypeptide(L)'
;MMMKLTAGAALVLGSMMLCAPASGADTAQPAPPGVDSISLVDGKTISAPILKETSETIWVDLGDQVIAIPRVRVAGIVRAEPQPEAEAEDPRALYRVARGLPESTPKELAKTIGEAVIMVSTPSGLGSGFILHPDGFAITNAHVIQGETRLKATVFEQGEREFRRLVIDDVEILAVNDHLDLALIKLKHPDGKAFKTTPVQPAEDLDVGQDVFAIGSPLGLERTLSRGVIATTQRNWEGLTFIQTTAEINPGNSGGPLFNLKGEVIGVTNMKIPFGEGLGFAIPARYLRDFIRNYDAFAYNKDNPNSGYSYKDAPSRSDFGAPPALEDASGNQD
;
A
#
# COMPACT_ATOMS: atom_id res chain seq x y z
N MET A 1 61.47 2.53 39.64
CA MET A 1 62.83 2.78 39.10
C MET A 1 62.64 3.61 37.83
N MET A 2 62.91 4.87 38.00
CA MET A 2 63.48 5.90 37.12
C MET A 2 63.02 5.90 35.64
N MET A 3 62.23 6.92 35.27
CA MET A 3 62.67 8.25 34.80
C MET A 3 63.40 8.25 33.44
N LYS A 4 62.82 8.94 32.43
CA LYS A 4 63.40 10.18 31.88
C LYS A 4 62.47 10.83 30.84
N LEU A 5 62.16 12.10 31.08
CA LEU A 5 61.68 13.11 30.11
C LEU A 5 62.78 13.41 29.08
N THR A 6 62.42 13.77 27.87
CA THR A 6 63.10 14.76 27.04
C THR A 6 62.16 15.57 26.25
N ALA A 7 62.20 16.89 26.40
CA ALA A 7 61.53 17.92 25.62
C ALA A 7 62.34 18.17 24.34
N GLY A 8 61.60 18.50 23.26
CA GLY A 8 62.16 18.99 21.99
C GLY A 8 61.34 20.11 21.45
N ALA A 9 61.83 21.31 21.48
CA ALA A 9 61.32 22.52 20.90
C ALA A 9 61.45 22.48 19.36
N ALA A 10 60.44 22.93 18.64
CA ALA A 10 60.49 23.16 17.20
C ALA A 10 59.91 24.53 16.83
N LEU A 11 60.68 25.20 16.14
CA LEU A 11 60.79 26.49 15.50
C LEU A 11 59.55 26.93 14.73
N VAL A 12 59.11 28.18 14.96
CA VAL A 12 58.09 28.89 14.16
C VAL A 12 58.80 29.51 12.99
N LEU A 13 58.43 29.14 11.77
CA LEU A 13 58.72 29.87 10.54
C LEU A 13 57.41 30.46 9.99
N GLY A 14 57.31 31.78 10.07
CA GLY A 14 56.28 32.56 9.45
C GLY A 14 56.45 32.55 7.92
N SER A 15 55.40 32.25 7.21
CA SER A 15 55.27 32.49 5.78
C SER A 15 54.14 33.47 5.54
N MET A 16 54.47 34.65 5.13
CA MET A 16 53.58 35.69 4.63
C MET A 16 53.01 35.20 3.29
N MET A 17 51.71 34.94 3.21
CA MET A 17 51.05 34.65 1.96
C MET A 17 50.11 35.80 1.57
N LEU A 18 50.35 36.34 0.38
CA LEU A 18 49.60 37.41 -0.27
C LEU A 18 48.11 37.10 -0.36
N CYS A 19 47.34 38.09 0.06
CA CYS A 19 45.89 38.11 -0.12
C CYS A 19 45.56 38.50 -1.57
N ALA A 20 45.02 37.55 -2.36
CA ALA A 20 44.33 37.86 -3.63
C ALA A 20 42.84 38.07 -3.36
N PRO A 21 42.13 38.99 -4.02
CA PRO A 21 40.71 39.19 -3.80
C PRO A 21 39.94 38.03 -4.41
N ALA A 22 39.20 37.29 -3.59
CA ALA A 22 38.23 36.30 -4.02
C ALA A 22 37.03 37.05 -4.63
N SER A 23 36.80 36.82 -5.91
CA SER A 23 35.54 37.15 -6.60
C SER A 23 34.42 36.39 -5.94
N GLY A 24 33.46 37.11 -5.36
CA GLY A 24 32.25 36.52 -4.75
C GLY A 24 31.40 35.83 -5.81
N ALA A 25 31.49 34.51 -5.87
CA ALA A 25 30.41 33.69 -6.37
C ALA A 25 29.50 33.42 -5.15
N ASP A 26 28.38 34.13 -5.13
CA ASP A 26 27.31 33.93 -4.16
C ASP A 26 26.78 32.50 -4.37
N THR A 27 27.31 31.57 -3.61
CA THR A 27 26.78 30.19 -3.58
C THR A 27 25.46 30.26 -2.84
N ALA A 28 24.38 30.34 -3.58
CA ALA A 28 23.03 30.18 -3.06
C ALA A 28 23.00 28.88 -2.22
N GLN A 29 22.76 29.03 -0.94
CA GLN A 29 22.60 27.91 -0.03
C GLN A 29 21.44 27.04 -0.54
N PRO A 30 21.58 25.72 -0.69
CA PRO A 30 20.47 24.88 -1.15
C PRO A 30 19.29 25.06 -0.20
N ALA A 31 18.11 25.24 -0.75
CA ALA A 31 16.87 25.35 0.00
C ALA A 31 16.66 24.09 0.88
N PRO A 32 16.07 24.21 2.05
CA PRO A 32 15.72 23.05 2.85
C PRO A 32 14.82 22.10 2.04
N PRO A 33 14.97 20.78 2.18
CA PRO A 33 14.21 19.81 1.42
C PRO A 33 12.70 19.97 1.64
N GLY A 34 11.92 19.92 0.58
CA GLY A 34 10.45 20.01 0.63
C GLY A 34 9.85 21.40 0.47
N VAL A 35 10.64 22.44 0.21
CA VAL A 35 10.16 23.84 0.09
C VAL A 35 10.57 24.44 -1.25
N ASP A 36 9.60 25.04 -1.96
CA ASP A 36 9.86 25.75 -3.23
C ASP A 36 10.82 26.93 -3.02
N SER A 37 11.70 27.17 -3.98
CA SER A 37 12.63 28.29 -3.96
C SER A 37 12.29 29.28 -5.10
N ILE A 38 11.96 30.52 -4.73
CA ILE A 38 11.54 31.57 -5.63
C ILE A 38 12.63 32.64 -5.66
N SER A 39 13.33 32.76 -6.79
CA SER A 39 14.31 33.80 -7.00
C SER A 39 13.63 35.05 -7.53
N LEU A 40 13.89 36.20 -6.92
CA LEU A 40 13.35 37.48 -7.33
C LEU A 40 14.35 38.27 -8.21
N VAL A 41 13.85 39.18 -9.04
CA VAL A 41 14.68 40.01 -9.92
C VAL A 41 15.63 40.94 -9.17
N ASP A 42 15.40 41.21 -7.88
CA ASP A 42 16.27 41.98 -7.00
C ASP A 42 17.39 41.16 -6.36
N GLY A 43 17.53 39.88 -6.75
CA GLY A 43 18.55 38.95 -6.26
C GLY A 43 18.19 38.24 -4.94
N LYS A 44 17.02 38.51 -4.36
CA LYS A 44 16.55 37.82 -3.14
C LYS A 44 15.91 36.51 -3.50
N THR A 45 15.98 35.56 -2.55
CA THR A 45 15.32 34.25 -2.66
C THR A 45 14.33 34.07 -1.51
N ILE A 46 13.15 33.57 -1.83
CA ILE A 46 12.12 33.18 -0.86
C ILE A 46 12.00 31.66 -0.92
N SER A 47 12.21 31.01 0.20
CA SER A 47 12.01 29.55 0.35
C SER A 47 10.72 29.32 1.11
N ALA A 48 9.64 28.96 0.41
CA ALA A 48 8.32 28.73 0.99
C ALA A 48 7.39 28.00 0.00
N PRO A 49 6.36 27.27 0.48
CA PRO A 49 5.41 26.58 -0.38
C PRO A 49 4.63 27.56 -1.27
N ILE A 50 4.49 27.24 -2.55
CA ILE A 50 3.63 27.97 -3.48
C ILE A 50 2.23 27.39 -3.41
N LEU A 51 1.28 28.16 -2.87
CA LEU A 51 -0.12 27.75 -2.74
C LEU A 51 -0.92 27.86 -4.04
N LYS A 52 -0.61 28.92 -4.83
CA LYS A 52 -1.31 29.22 -6.08
C LYS A 52 -0.40 29.98 -7.02
N GLU A 53 -0.53 29.69 -8.30
CA GLU A 53 0.17 30.38 -9.37
C GLU A 53 -0.79 30.76 -10.50
N THR A 54 -0.70 32.00 -10.97
CA THR A 54 -1.39 32.49 -12.15
C THR A 54 -0.38 33.14 -13.11
N SER A 55 -0.82 33.58 -14.28
CA SER A 55 0.02 34.35 -15.22
C SER A 55 0.56 35.66 -14.64
N GLU A 56 -0.11 36.23 -13.63
CA GLU A 56 0.20 37.54 -13.08
C GLU A 56 0.79 37.53 -11.68
N THR A 57 0.47 36.50 -10.87
CA THR A 57 0.78 36.51 -9.42
C THR A 57 1.03 35.10 -8.89
N ILE A 58 1.96 35.00 -7.96
CA ILE A 58 2.25 33.77 -7.17
C ILE A 58 1.90 34.05 -5.72
N TRP A 59 1.15 33.15 -5.08
CA TRP A 59 0.83 33.18 -3.65
C TRP A 59 1.71 32.18 -2.91
N VAL A 60 2.41 32.66 -1.89
CA VAL A 60 3.42 31.92 -1.13
C VAL A 60 3.03 31.94 0.34
N ASP A 61 3.13 30.77 0.98
CA ASP A 61 2.85 30.60 2.40
C ASP A 61 4.14 30.79 3.21
N LEU A 62 4.20 31.81 4.07
CA LEU A 62 5.32 32.05 4.97
C LEU A 62 5.06 31.47 6.39
N GLY A 63 3.96 30.72 6.55
CA GLY A 63 3.58 30.08 7.82
C GLY A 63 2.67 30.96 8.69
N ASP A 64 3.01 32.21 8.89
CA ASP A 64 2.22 33.21 9.63
C ASP A 64 1.37 34.09 8.71
N GLN A 65 1.70 34.15 7.43
CA GLN A 65 0.98 34.93 6.42
C GLN A 65 1.17 34.37 5.01
N VAL A 66 0.18 34.61 4.18
CA VAL A 66 0.25 34.34 2.74
C VAL A 66 0.54 35.64 2.02
N ILE A 67 1.63 35.68 1.22
CA ILE A 67 2.00 36.84 0.43
C ILE A 67 1.74 36.60 -1.05
N ALA A 68 1.34 37.66 -1.76
CA ALA A 68 1.16 37.67 -3.21
C ALA A 68 2.36 38.34 -3.87
N ILE A 69 3.08 37.62 -4.73
CA ILE A 69 4.25 38.10 -5.45
C ILE A 69 3.87 38.31 -6.93
N PRO A 70 3.91 39.53 -7.46
CA PRO A 70 3.69 39.76 -8.89
C PRO A 70 4.69 38.97 -9.74
N ARG A 71 4.23 38.31 -10.78
CA ARG A 71 5.07 37.45 -11.65
C ARG A 71 6.25 38.19 -12.26
N VAL A 72 6.09 39.48 -12.54
CA VAL A 72 7.15 40.35 -13.07
C VAL A 72 8.35 40.54 -12.12
N ARG A 73 8.17 40.23 -10.83
CA ARG A 73 9.23 40.28 -9.82
C ARG A 73 9.96 38.95 -9.65
N VAL A 74 9.48 37.87 -10.29
CA VAL A 74 10.05 36.52 -10.17
C VAL A 74 11.00 36.25 -11.32
N ALA A 75 12.27 36.02 -10.99
CA ALA A 75 13.32 35.68 -11.94
C ALA A 75 13.34 34.18 -12.27
N GLY A 76 13.03 33.34 -11.27
CA GLY A 76 13.01 31.89 -11.43
C GLY A 76 12.28 31.19 -10.28
N ILE A 77 11.81 29.99 -10.54
CA ILE A 77 11.20 29.09 -9.53
C ILE A 77 11.88 27.75 -9.66
N VAL A 78 12.42 27.25 -8.55
CA VAL A 78 12.87 25.87 -8.39
C VAL A 78 11.83 25.19 -7.50
N ARG A 79 11.07 24.28 -8.09
CA ARG A 79 10.09 23.49 -7.34
C ARG A 79 10.84 22.48 -6.48
N ALA A 80 10.44 22.39 -5.22
CA ALA A 80 10.81 21.22 -4.43
C ALA A 80 10.25 19.97 -5.12
N GLU A 81 11.07 18.95 -5.28
CA GLU A 81 10.51 17.64 -5.61
C GLU A 81 9.51 17.30 -4.49
N PRO A 82 8.28 16.87 -4.83
CA PRO A 82 7.34 16.46 -3.82
C PRO A 82 8.02 15.32 -3.03
N GLN A 83 8.54 15.65 -1.87
CA GLN A 83 8.86 14.59 -0.93
C GLN A 83 7.52 13.97 -0.60
N PRO A 84 7.34 12.66 -0.80
CA PRO A 84 6.21 11.98 -0.23
C PRO A 84 6.25 12.35 1.26
N GLU A 85 5.23 13.05 1.73
CA GLU A 85 5.07 13.32 3.15
C GLU A 85 5.38 12.02 3.86
N ALA A 86 6.43 12.02 4.68
CA ALA A 86 6.64 10.93 5.58
C ALA A 86 5.41 10.98 6.50
N GLU A 87 4.36 10.22 6.13
CA GLU A 87 3.31 9.92 7.09
C GLU A 87 4.09 9.43 8.30
N ALA A 88 4.12 10.26 9.35
CA ALA A 88 4.71 9.86 10.62
C ALA A 88 4.11 8.50 10.92
N GLU A 89 4.93 7.48 11.12
CA GLU A 89 4.43 6.15 11.43
C GLU A 89 3.49 6.35 12.62
N ASP A 90 2.18 6.25 12.34
CA ASP A 90 1.19 6.32 13.41
C ASP A 90 1.51 5.15 14.34
N PRO A 91 1.86 5.38 15.61
CA PRO A 91 2.13 4.30 16.54
C PRO A 91 0.94 3.36 16.75
N ARG A 92 -0.24 3.72 16.24
CA ARG A 92 -1.45 2.89 16.19
C ARG A 92 -1.61 2.18 14.85
N ALA A 93 -0.71 2.39 13.88
CA ALA A 93 -0.83 1.77 12.56
C ALA A 93 -0.73 0.25 12.69
N LEU A 94 -1.84 -0.44 12.42
CA LEU A 94 -1.90 -1.91 12.40
C LEU A 94 -1.31 -2.51 11.13
N TYR A 95 -0.63 -1.73 10.30
CA TYR A 95 0.05 -2.17 9.09
C TYR A 95 1.39 -1.45 8.92
N ARG A 96 2.29 -2.08 8.22
CA ARG A 96 3.60 -1.52 7.89
C ARG A 96 3.62 -1.02 6.45
N VAL A 97 4.21 0.16 6.27
CA VAL A 97 4.59 0.71 4.98
C VAL A 97 6.10 0.54 4.82
N ALA A 98 6.57 0.04 3.70
CA ALA A 98 7.99 -0.03 3.39
C ALA A 98 8.27 0.81 2.15
N ARG A 99 9.35 1.59 2.17
CA ARG A 99 9.76 2.43 1.05
C ARG A 99 11.06 1.92 0.44
N GLY A 100 11.23 2.14 -0.86
CA GLY A 100 12.49 1.79 -1.53
C GLY A 100 12.76 0.30 -1.61
N LEU A 101 11.73 -0.55 -1.55
CA LEU A 101 11.90 -1.99 -1.73
C LEU A 101 12.34 -2.28 -3.18
N PRO A 102 13.38 -3.11 -3.37
CA PRO A 102 13.76 -3.54 -4.70
C PRO A 102 12.72 -4.49 -5.28
N GLU A 103 12.57 -4.47 -6.58
CA GLU A 103 11.78 -5.48 -7.28
C GLU A 103 12.46 -6.84 -7.21
N SER A 104 11.64 -7.88 -7.11
CA SER A 104 12.09 -9.27 -7.08
C SER A 104 11.09 -10.16 -7.81
N THR A 105 11.48 -11.42 -8.03
CA THR A 105 10.58 -12.37 -8.70
C THR A 105 9.45 -12.82 -7.77
N PRO A 106 8.26 -13.13 -8.29
CA PRO A 106 7.18 -13.70 -7.49
C PRO A 106 7.59 -14.94 -6.70
N LYS A 107 8.51 -15.75 -7.24
CA LYS A 107 9.05 -16.94 -6.58
C LYS A 107 9.85 -16.60 -5.32
N GLU A 108 10.68 -15.58 -5.37
CA GLU A 108 11.50 -15.12 -4.24
C GLU A 108 10.62 -14.41 -3.21
N LEU A 109 9.73 -13.55 -3.68
CA LEU A 109 8.77 -12.87 -2.81
C LEU A 109 7.87 -13.87 -2.07
N ALA A 110 7.37 -14.91 -2.75
CA ALA A 110 6.57 -15.94 -2.09
C ALA A 110 7.30 -16.66 -0.95
N LYS A 111 8.63 -16.74 -1.00
CA LYS A 111 9.43 -17.31 0.10
C LYS A 111 9.54 -16.35 1.28
N THR A 112 9.69 -15.05 1.01
CA THR A 112 9.96 -14.05 2.06
C THR A 112 8.70 -13.54 2.73
N ILE A 113 7.62 -13.28 1.96
CA ILE A 113 6.37 -12.71 2.46
C ILE A 113 5.22 -13.73 2.53
N GLY A 114 5.39 -14.92 1.94
CA GLY A 114 4.34 -15.92 1.87
C GLY A 114 3.89 -16.48 3.24
N GLU A 115 4.72 -16.36 4.29
CA GLU A 115 4.31 -16.72 5.66
C GLU A 115 3.24 -15.78 6.20
N ALA A 116 3.18 -14.54 5.71
CA ALA A 116 2.15 -13.59 6.10
C ALA A 116 0.78 -13.93 5.49
N VAL A 117 0.73 -14.79 4.46
CA VAL A 117 -0.54 -15.20 3.83
C VAL A 117 -1.11 -16.40 4.55
N ILE A 118 -2.37 -16.29 4.95
CA ILE A 118 -3.07 -17.29 5.75
C ILE A 118 -4.28 -17.87 4.99
N MET A 119 -4.64 -19.08 5.34
CA MET A 119 -5.94 -19.65 4.98
C MET A 119 -6.93 -19.37 6.11
N VAL A 120 -8.08 -18.81 5.77
CA VAL A 120 -9.20 -18.60 6.69
C VAL A 120 -10.23 -19.67 6.44
N SER A 121 -10.56 -20.42 7.48
CA SER A 121 -11.53 -21.53 7.43
C SER A 121 -12.72 -21.23 8.31
N THR A 122 -13.91 -21.42 7.76
CA THR A 122 -15.19 -21.34 8.46
C THR A 122 -15.97 -22.62 8.28
N PRO A 123 -17.03 -22.88 9.05
CA PRO A 123 -17.92 -24.02 8.79
C PRO A 123 -18.54 -24.03 7.39
N SER A 124 -18.75 -22.84 6.79
CA SER A 124 -19.40 -22.70 5.48
C SER A 124 -18.43 -22.64 4.31
N GLY A 125 -17.13 -22.40 4.53
CA GLY A 125 -16.20 -22.27 3.40
C GLY A 125 -14.75 -21.98 3.78
N LEU A 126 -13.98 -21.74 2.74
CA LEU A 126 -12.55 -21.41 2.80
C LEU A 126 -12.28 -20.10 2.06
N GLY A 127 -11.39 -19.29 2.62
CA GLY A 127 -10.84 -18.12 1.99
C GLY A 127 -9.38 -17.92 2.35
N SER A 128 -8.84 -16.82 1.94
CA SER A 128 -7.50 -16.36 2.26
C SER A 128 -7.52 -15.12 3.14
N GLY A 129 -6.40 -14.80 3.71
CA GLY A 129 -6.14 -13.56 4.42
C GLY A 129 -4.65 -13.27 4.44
N PHE A 130 -4.27 -12.16 5.05
CA PHE A 130 -2.86 -11.86 5.27
C PHE A 130 -2.66 -11.01 6.52
N ILE A 131 -1.51 -11.24 7.16
CA ILE A 131 -1.15 -10.63 8.43
C ILE A 131 -0.45 -9.30 8.17
N LEU A 132 -0.95 -8.25 8.81
CA LEU A 132 -0.47 -6.88 8.68
C LEU A 132 0.47 -6.46 9.82
N HIS A 133 0.22 -6.99 11.03
CA HIS A 133 0.95 -6.60 12.23
C HIS A 133 1.50 -7.84 12.96
N PRO A 134 2.72 -7.76 13.55
CA PRO A 134 3.35 -8.88 14.26
C PRO A 134 2.50 -9.46 15.40
N ASP A 135 1.61 -8.67 15.98
CA ASP A 135 0.69 -9.09 17.03
C ASP A 135 -0.49 -9.92 16.49
N GLY A 136 -0.56 -10.20 15.17
CA GLY A 136 -1.57 -11.07 14.57
C GLY A 136 -2.82 -10.36 14.04
N PHE A 137 -2.79 -9.04 13.84
CA PHE A 137 -3.85 -8.37 13.08
C PHE A 137 -3.76 -8.77 11.61
N ALA A 138 -4.87 -9.24 11.06
CA ALA A 138 -4.93 -9.76 9.70
C ALA A 138 -6.21 -9.31 8.99
N ILE A 139 -6.15 -9.27 7.68
CA ILE A 139 -7.28 -8.93 6.80
C ILE A 139 -7.76 -10.15 6.06
N THR A 140 -9.07 -10.20 5.86
CA THR A 140 -9.77 -11.09 4.94
C THR A 140 -10.98 -10.35 4.34
N ASN A 141 -11.76 -10.98 3.46
CA ASN A 141 -13.02 -10.41 3.02
C ASN A 141 -14.15 -10.64 4.03
N ALA A 142 -15.11 -9.71 4.07
CA ALA A 142 -16.30 -9.84 4.88
C ALA A 142 -17.13 -11.08 4.49
N HIS A 143 -17.30 -11.34 3.19
CA HIS A 143 -18.06 -12.49 2.70
C HIS A 143 -17.43 -13.84 3.06
N VAL A 144 -16.10 -13.91 3.29
CA VAL A 144 -15.43 -15.15 3.72
C VAL A 144 -15.86 -15.56 5.12
N ILE A 145 -16.20 -14.59 5.98
CA ILE A 145 -16.57 -14.82 7.37
C ILE A 145 -18.03 -14.52 7.67
N GLN A 146 -18.82 -14.25 6.63
CA GLN A 146 -20.22 -13.85 6.75
C GLN A 146 -21.06 -14.90 7.51
N GLY A 147 -21.78 -14.44 8.53
CA GLY A 147 -22.64 -15.29 9.36
C GLY A 147 -21.89 -16.20 10.34
N GLU A 148 -20.57 -16.12 10.37
CA GLU A 148 -19.72 -16.95 11.20
C GLU A 148 -19.23 -16.23 12.44
N THR A 149 -19.17 -16.96 13.55
CA THR A 149 -18.64 -16.46 14.82
C THR A 149 -17.39 -17.22 15.27
N ARG A 150 -17.07 -18.30 14.58
CA ARG A 150 -15.90 -19.14 14.86
C ARG A 150 -15.08 -19.32 13.61
N LEU A 151 -13.88 -18.82 13.65
CA LEU A 151 -12.93 -18.89 12.56
C LEU A 151 -11.73 -19.72 12.97
N LYS A 152 -11.09 -20.33 11.98
CA LYS A 152 -9.75 -20.89 12.11
C LYS A 152 -8.85 -20.24 11.09
N ALA A 153 -7.63 -19.93 11.49
CA ALA A 153 -6.59 -19.47 10.59
C ALA A 153 -5.49 -20.53 10.49
N THR A 154 -5.04 -20.83 9.29
CA THR A 154 -3.85 -21.64 9.08
C THR A 154 -2.72 -20.76 8.59
N VAL A 155 -1.65 -20.67 9.37
CA VAL A 155 -0.39 -20.01 9.03
C VAL A 155 0.60 -21.05 8.54
N PHE A 156 1.39 -20.70 7.53
CA PHE A 156 2.40 -21.57 6.95
C PHE A 156 3.79 -21.07 7.32
N GLU A 157 4.31 -21.51 8.46
CA GLU A 157 5.63 -21.12 8.95
C GLU A 157 6.75 -21.77 8.14
N GLN A 158 7.81 -21.04 7.85
CA GLN A 158 9.00 -21.56 7.19
C GLN A 158 9.73 -22.55 8.10
N GLY A 159 9.73 -23.82 7.75
CA GLY A 159 10.55 -24.82 8.38
C GLY A 159 11.92 -24.98 7.68
N GLU A 160 12.77 -25.90 8.16
CA GLU A 160 14.10 -26.15 7.58
C GLU A 160 14.06 -26.67 6.13
N ARG A 161 13.08 -27.48 5.78
CA ARG A 161 12.91 -28.09 4.46
C ARG A 161 11.58 -27.81 3.81
N GLU A 162 10.51 -27.71 4.61
CA GLU A 162 9.14 -27.55 4.17
C GLU A 162 8.41 -26.57 5.09
N PHE A 163 7.28 -26.03 4.60
CA PHE A 163 6.42 -25.21 5.42
C PHE A 163 5.67 -26.06 6.46
N ARG A 164 5.67 -25.60 7.69
CA ARG A 164 4.90 -26.18 8.78
C ARG A 164 3.53 -25.50 8.86
N ARG A 165 2.47 -26.27 8.89
CA ARG A 165 1.13 -25.76 9.14
C ARG A 165 0.93 -25.49 10.63
N LEU A 166 0.57 -24.27 10.96
CA LEU A 166 0.12 -23.88 12.29
C LEU A 166 -1.35 -23.51 12.20
N VAL A 167 -2.23 -24.33 12.81
CA VAL A 167 -3.67 -24.04 12.89
C VAL A 167 -3.92 -23.26 14.16
N ILE A 168 -4.59 -22.11 14.01
CA ILE A 168 -4.97 -21.20 15.09
C ILE A 168 -6.48 -21.22 15.20
N ASP A 169 -6.99 -21.70 16.33
CA ASP A 169 -8.41 -21.73 16.64
C ASP A 169 -8.89 -20.47 17.39
N ASP A 170 -7.97 -19.74 18.03
CA ASP A 170 -8.25 -18.48 18.73
C ASP A 170 -8.12 -17.31 17.75
N VAL A 171 -9.20 -17.08 17.01
CA VAL A 171 -9.33 -16.01 16.02
C VAL A 171 -10.54 -15.16 16.38
N GLU A 172 -10.29 -13.87 16.64
CA GLU A 172 -11.30 -12.88 16.99
C GLU A 172 -11.64 -12.01 15.78
N ILE A 173 -12.93 -11.74 15.55
CA ILE A 173 -13.37 -10.75 14.57
C ILE A 173 -13.42 -9.38 15.25
N LEU A 174 -12.63 -8.41 14.78
CA LEU A 174 -12.54 -7.09 15.39
C LEU A 174 -13.44 -6.08 14.70
N ALA A 175 -13.43 -6.06 13.37
CA ALA A 175 -14.20 -5.10 12.59
C ALA A 175 -14.64 -5.71 11.25
N VAL A 176 -15.80 -5.28 10.75
CA VAL A 176 -16.35 -5.71 9.47
C VAL A 176 -16.94 -4.50 8.75
N ASN A 177 -16.57 -4.35 7.49
CA ASN A 177 -17.19 -3.40 6.56
C ASN A 177 -17.69 -4.19 5.35
N ASP A 178 -18.98 -4.46 5.32
CA ASP A 178 -19.66 -5.23 4.27
C ASP A 178 -19.73 -4.48 2.94
N HIS A 179 -19.76 -3.15 2.96
CA HIS A 179 -19.74 -2.34 1.75
C HIS A 179 -18.40 -2.40 1.02
N LEU A 180 -17.29 -2.36 1.77
CA LEU A 180 -15.94 -2.54 1.23
C LEU A 180 -15.57 -4.02 1.06
N ASP A 181 -16.36 -4.93 1.61
CA ASP A 181 -16.07 -6.36 1.71
C ASP A 181 -14.73 -6.65 2.40
N LEU A 182 -14.45 -5.96 3.50
CA LEU A 182 -13.25 -6.11 4.31
C LEU A 182 -13.59 -6.49 5.75
N ALA A 183 -12.80 -7.39 6.32
CA ALA A 183 -12.86 -7.76 7.72
C ALA A 183 -11.47 -7.76 8.35
N LEU A 184 -11.37 -7.19 9.55
CA LEU A 184 -10.19 -7.21 10.39
C LEU A 184 -10.37 -8.30 11.44
N ILE A 185 -9.42 -9.24 11.47
CA ILE A 185 -9.39 -10.33 12.43
C ILE A 185 -8.10 -10.30 13.25
N LYS A 186 -8.14 -10.88 14.43
CA LYS A 186 -7.01 -10.98 15.34
C LYS A 186 -6.69 -12.46 15.58
N LEU A 187 -5.47 -12.85 15.24
CA LEU A 187 -4.94 -14.18 15.51
C LEU A 187 -4.12 -14.15 16.79
N LYS A 188 -4.20 -15.19 17.58
CA LYS A 188 -3.37 -15.37 18.76
C LYS A 188 -2.42 -16.55 18.56
N HIS A 189 -1.14 -16.27 18.49
CA HIS A 189 -0.14 -17.31 18.32
C HIS A 189 -0.10 -18.21 19.56
N PRO A 190 -0.20 -19.54 19.44
CA PRO A 190 -0.26 -20.45 20.60
C PRO A 190 1.00 -20.39 21.46
N ASP A 191 2.16 -20.14 20.85
CA ASP A 191 3.45 -20.01 21.57
C ASP A 191 3.79 -18.55 21.92
N GLY A 192 2.89 -17.58 21.67
CA GLY A 192 3.14 -16.15 21.93
C GLY A 192 4.19 -15.52 21.03
N LYS A 193 4.52 -16.11 19.88
CA LYS A 193 5.49 -15.58 18.93
C LYS A 193 4.86 -14.50 18.06
N ALA A 194 5.71 -13.56 17.62
CA ALA A 194 5.34 -12.56 16.62
C ALA A 194 5.15 -13.20 15.23
N PHE A 195 4.14 -12.76 14.52
CA PHE A 195 3.87 -13.20 13.15
C PHE A 195 4.73 -12.46 12.12
N LYS A 196 4.98 -13.12 11.00
CA LYS A 196 5.49 -12.46 9.79
C LYS A 196 4.39 -11.61 9.17
N THR A 197 4.78 -10.47 8.62
CA THR A 197 3.87 -9.49 8.04
C THR A 197 4.29 -9.11 6.63
N THR A 198 3.36 -8.58 5.86
CA THR A 198 3.63 -8.00 4.55
C THR A 198 3.38 -6.49 4.57
N PRO A 199 4.19 -5.69 3.86
CA PRO A 199 3.96 -4.24 3.76
C PRO A 199 2.77 -3.94 2.86
N VAL A 200 2.05 -2.86 3.19
CA VAL A 200 1.01 -2.29 2.36
C VAL A 200 1.59 -1.14 1.54
N GLN A 201 1.25 -1.02 0.28
CA GLN A 201 1.69 0.08 -0.57
C GLN A 201 1.24 1.43 0.00
N PRO A 202 2.14 2.43 0.12
CA PRO A 202 1.83 3.73 0.75
C PRO A 202 0.92 4.61 -0.10
N ALA A 203 1.09 4.58 -1.42
CA ALA A 203 0.34 5.38 -2.38
C ALA A 203 -0.17 4.50 -3.51
N GLU A 204 -1.20 4.95 -4.24
CA GLU A 204 -1.67 4.27 -5.44
C GLU A 204 -0.81 4.66 -6.64
N ASP A 205 0.36 4.07 -6.73
CA ASP A 205 1.24 4.14 -7.88
C ASP A 205 1.06 2.85 -8.69
N LEU A 206 0.01 2.81 -9.49
CA LEU A 206 -0.43 1.62 -10.24
C LEU A 206 -0.58 1.95 -11.72
N ASP A 207 0.10 1.17 -12.56
CA ASP A 207 0.04 1.29 -14.00
C ASP A 207 -0.66 0.08 -14.65
N VAL A 208 -1.42 0.35 -15.72
CA VAL A 208 -1.95 -0.70 -16.58
C VAL A 208 -0.79 -1.42 -17.25
N GLY A 209 -0.82 -2.76 -17.20
CA GLY A 209 0.27 -3.61 -17.67
C GLY A 209 1.32 -3.94 -16.61
N GLN A 210 1.28 -3.32 -15.44
CA GLN A 210 2.16 -3.65 -14.32
C GLN A 210 2.01 -5.10 -13.89
N ASP A 211 3.13 -5.83 -13.75
CA ASP A 211 3.16 -7.21 -13.24
C ASP A 211 2.68 -7.28 -11.79
N VAL A 212 1.79 -8.23 -11.52
CA VAL A 212 1.25 -8.50 -10.19
C VAL A 212 1.14 -10.00 -9.95
N PHE A 213 1.03 -10.39 -8.68
CA PHE A 213 0.75 -11.76 -8.30
C PHE A 213 -0.11 -11.83 -7.05
N ALA A 214 -0.89 -12.88 -6.94
CA ALA A 214 -1.67 -13.21 -5.76
C ALA A 214 -1.14 -14.49 -5.14
N ILE A 215 -1.20 -14.59 -3.82
CA ILE A 215 -0.99 -15.83 -3.08
C ILE A 215 -2.24 -16.09 -2.27
N GLY A 216 -2.77 -17.32 -2.35
CA GLY A 216 -3.98 -17.71 -1.64
C GLY A 216 -4.10 -19.22 -1.52
N SER A 217 -5.28 -19.68 -1.10
CA SER A 217 -5.60 -21.10 -0.92
C SER A 217 -6.83 -21.49 -1.74
N PRO A 218 -6.79 -21.39 -3.08
CA PRO A 218 -7.94 -21.69 -3.91
C PRO A 218 -8.35 -23.17 -3.75
N LEU A 219 -9.65 -23.41 -3.56
CA LEU A 219 -10.22 -24.76 -3.41
C LEU A 219 -9.55 -25.60 -2.29
N GLY A 220 -8.92 -24.95 -1.31
CA GLY A 220 -8.14 -25.63 -0.28
C GLY A 220 -6.76 -26.10 -0.74
N LEU A 221 -6.35 -25.76 -1.96
CA LEU A 221 -4.97 -25.93 -2.43
C LEU A 221 -4.11 -24.84 -1.81
N GLU A 222 -3.34 -25.23 -0.82
CA GLU A 222 -2.57 -24.32 0.01
C GLU A 222 -1.48 -23.58 -0.79
N ARG A 223 -1.36 -22.27 -0.54
CA ARG A 223 -0.27 -21.44 -1.05
C ARG A 223 -0.13 -21.46 -2.59
N THR A 224 -1.24 -21.41 -3.29
CA THR A 224 -1.22 -21.26 -4.75
C THR A 224 -0.82 -19.84 -5.13
N LEU A 225 0.17 -19.71 -6.01
CA LEU A 225 0.60 -18.45 -6.59
C LEU A 225 -0.02 -18.29 -7.97
N SER A 226 -0.72 -17.17 -8.19
CA SER A 226 -1.26 -16.77 -9.48
C SER A 226 -0.59 -15.48 -9.94
N ARG A 227 -0.15 -15.41 -11.20
CA ARG A 227 0.53 -14.25 -11.78
C ARG A 227 -0.30 -13.65 -12.91
N GLY A 228 -0.23 -12.33 -13.06
CA GLY A 228 -0.88 -11.59 -14.12
C GLY A 228 -0.38 -10.15 -14.17
N VAL A 229 -1.18 -9.31 -14.80
CA VAL A 229 -0.95 -7.85 -14.89
C VAL A 229 -2.18 -7.09 -14.42
N ILE A 230 -2.00 -5.81 -14.11
CA ILE A 230 -3.10 -4.88 -13.93
C ILE A 230 -3.73 -4.61 -15.31
N ALA A 231 -4.99 -4.98 -15.48
CA ALA A 231 -5.75 -4.73 -16.70
C ALA A 231 -6.40 -3.33 -16.69
N THR A 232 -6.84 -2.87 -15.52
CA THR A 232 -7.25 -1.48 -15.26
C THR A 232 -7.21 -1.19 -13.76
N THR A 233 -6.91 0.05 -13.42
CA THR A 233 -6.80 0.51 -12.02
C THR A 233 -8.12 1.02 -11.46
N GLN A 234 -9.12 1.26 -12.29
CA GLN A 234 -10.36 1.97 -11.93
C GLN A 234 -11.61 1.33 -12.54
N ARG A 235 -11.86 0.05 -12.23
CA ARG A 235 -13.11 -0.58 -12.60
C ARG A 235 -14.20 -0.19 -11.60
N ASN A 236 -15.18 0.61 -12.01
CA ASN A 236 -16.31 0.97 -11.16
C ASN A 236 -17.29 -0.20 -11.02
N TRP A 237 -17.70 -0.47 -9.79
CA TRP A 237 -18.76 -1.41 -9.45
C TRP A 237 -19.45 -0.94 -8.17
N GLU A 238 -20.76 -0.75 -8.20
CA GLU A 238 -21.59 -0.31 -7.06
C GLU A 238 -21.04 0.92 -6.29
N GLY A 239 -20.44 1.86 -7.01
CA GLY A 239 -19.86 3.08 -6.42
C GLY A 239 -18.45 2.93 -5.86
N LEU A 240 -17.89 1.73 -5.87
CA LEU A 240 -16.49 1.48 -5.54
C LEU A 240 -15.65 1.28 -6.79
N THR A 241 -14.38 1.58 -6.70
CA THR A 241 -13.43 1.27 -7.79
C THR A 241 -12.55 0.11 -7.39
N PHE A 242 -12.33 -0.81 -8.33
CA PHE A 242 -11.54 -2.02 -8.15
C PHE A 242 -10.34 -2.02 -9.10
N ILE A 243 -9.26 -2.69 -8.69
CA ILE A 243 -8.19 -3.10 -9.58
C ILE A 243 -8.69 -4.34 -10.34
N GLN A 244 -8.69 -4.28 -11.66
CA GLN A 244 -8.89 -5.48 -12.48
C GLN A 244 -7.53 -6.07 -12.84
N THR A 245 -7.38 -7.38 -12.67
CA THR A 245 -6.15 -8.11 -12.98
C THR A 245 -6.42 -9.33 -13.84
N THR A 246 -5.42 -9.70 -14.65
CA THR A 246 -5.42 -10.97 -15.38
C THR A 246 -4.92 -12.15 -14.53
N ALA A 247 -4.40 -11.89 -13.31
CA ALA A 247 -4.08 -12.95 -12.37
C ALA A 247 -5.35 -13.76 -12.06
N GLU A 248 -5.23 -15.07 -12.09
CA GLU A 248 -6.37 -15.95 -11.79
C GLU A 248 -6.80 -15.81 -10.34
N ILE A 249 -8.02 -15.30 -10.13
CA ILE A 249 -8.68 -15.24 -8.84
C ILE A 249 -9.78 -16.32 -8.83
N ASN A 250 -9.60 -17.33 -8.03
CA ASN A 250 -10.52 -18.46 -7.90
C ASN A 250 -11.10 -18.50 -6.48
N PRO A 251 -12.25 -19.17 -6.25
CA PRO A 251 -12.78 -19.38 -4.91
C PRO A 251 -11.71 -19.92 -3.97
N GLY A 252 -11.51 -19.27 -2.83
CA GLY A 252 -10.41 -19.52 -1.87
C GLY A 252 -9.27 -18.51 -1.93
N ASN A 253 -9.11 -17.74 -3.02
CA ASN A 253 -8.18 -16.60 -3.04
C ASN A 253 -8.79 -15.35 -2.39
N SER A 254 -10.12 -15.27 -2.29
CA SER A 254 -10.84 -14.14 -1.68
C SER A 254 -10.29 -13.80 -0.29
N GLY A 255 -10.03 -12.52 -0.04
CA GLY A 255 -9.40 -12.00 1.18
C GLY A 255 -7.87 -12.06 1.17
N GLY A 256 -7.26 -12.73 0.20
CA GLY A 256 -5.81 -12.80 0.04
C GLY A 256 -5.23 -11.50 -0.54
N PRO A 257 -3.91 -11.32 -0.47
CA PRO A 257 -3.21 -10.15 -0.98
C PRO A 257 -2.98 -10.25 -2.49
N LEU A 258 -3.17 -9.12 -3.20
CA LEU A 258 -2.59 -8.87 -4.51
C LEU A 258 -1.33 -8.05 -4.32
N PHE A 259 -0.20 -8.54 -4.82
CA PHE A 259 1.14 -7.95 -4.65
C PHE A 259 1.67 -7.35 -5.94
N ASN A 260 2.48 -6.29 -5.82
CA ASN A 260 3.40 -5.86 -6.85
C ASN A 260 4.74 -6.62 -6.75
N LEU A 261 5.67 -6.38 -7.69
CA LEU A 261 7.00 -7.03 -7.68
C LEU A 261 7.95 -6.50 -6.60
N LYS A 262 7.56 -5.50 -5.82
CA LYS A 262 8.25 -5.05 -4.60
C LYS A 262 7.81 -5.83 -3.36
N GLY A 263 6.79 -6.69 -3.49
CA GLY A 263 6.22 -7.44 -2.37
C GLY A 263 5.28 -6.62 -1.49
N GLU A 264 4.79 -5.50 -1.99
CA GLU A 264 3.81 -4.66 -1.31
C GLU A 264 2.40 -5.10 -1.70
N VAL A 265 1.49 -5.11 -0.73
CA VAL A 265 0.06 -5.32 -0.97
C VAL A 265 -0.51 -4.08 -1.65
N ILE A 266 -0.93 -4.24 -2.90
CA ILE A 266 -1.61 -3.20 -3.69
C ILE A 266 -3.13 -3.32 -3.63
N GLY A 267 -3.65 -4.47 -3.19
CA GLY A 267 -5.08 -4.71 -3.02
C GLY A 267 -5.38 -6.03 -2.33
N VAL A 268 -6.66 -6.21 -2.01
CA VAL A 268 -7.22 -7.45 -1.43
C VAL A 268 -8.04 -8.14 -2.52
N THR A 269 -7.67 -9.38 -2.87
CA THR A 269 -8.41 -10.16 -3.87
C THR A 269 -9.83 -10.39 -3.39
N ASN A 270 -10.80 -10.16 -4.26
CA ASN A 270 -12.20 -10.18 -3.88
C ASN A 270 -12.97 -11.21 -4.71
N MET A 271 -13.23 -10.90 -5.96
CA MET A 271 -14.14 -11.68 -6.79
C MET A 271 -13.58 -11.95 -8.18
N LYS A 272 -14.19 -12.88 -8.85
CA LYS A 272 -14.03 -13.14 -10.27
C LYS A 272 -15.40 -13.13 -10.91
N ILE A 273 -15.53 -12.53 -12.09
CA ILE A 273 -16.74 -12.70 -12.90
C ILE A 273 -16.79 -14.16 -13.37
N PRO A 274 -17.82 -14.93 -13.02
CA PRO A 274 -17.95 -16.30 -13.47
C PRO A 274 -17.86 -16.41 -14.99
N PHE A 275 -17.11 -17.40 -15.49
CA PHE A 275 -16.88 -17.67 -16.91
C PHE A 275 -16.10 -16.59 -17.69
N GLY A 276 -15.48 -15.61 -17.01
CA GLY A 276 -14.54 -14.65 -17.59
C GLY A 276 -13.10 -15.04 -17.28
N GLU A 277 -12.29 -15.41 -18.29
CA GLU A 277 -10.85 -15.55 -18.13
C GLU A 277 -10.20 -14.18 -18.00
N GLY A 278 -9.21 -14.04 -17.09
CA GLY A 278 -8.51 -12.77 -16.88
C GLY A 278 -9.35 -11.64 -16.28
N LEU A 279 -10.49 -11.97 -15.65
CA LEU A 279 -11.39 -11.01 -15.00
C LEU A 279 -11.37 -11.17 -13.48
N GLY A 280 -10.19 -11.09 -12.89
CA GLY A 280 -10.00 -11.01 -11.44
C GLY A 280 -10.12 -9.56 -10.95
N PHE A 281 -10.64 -9.37 -9.74
CA PHE A 281 -10.79 -8.06 -9.11
C PHE A 281 -10.17 -8.05 -7.73
N ALA A 282 -9.58 -6.89 -7.38
CA ALA A 282 -9.06 -6.64 -6.04
C ALA A 282 -9.53 -5.28 -5.53
N ILE A 283 -9.82 -5.22 -4.25
CA ILE A 283 -10.10 -4.01 -3.49
C ILE A 283 -8.79 -3.24 -3.35
N PRO A 284 -8.67 -2.00 -3.84
CA PRO A 284 -7.43 -1.23 -3.77
C PRO A 284 -6.92 -1.02 -2.33
N ALA A 285 -5.60 -0.96 -2.17
CA ALA A 285 -4.95 -0.75 -0.87
C ALA A 285 -5.38 0.55 -0.17
N ARG A 286 -5.85 1.59 -0.89
CA ARG A 286 -6.40 2.81 -0.27
C ARG A 286 -7.60 2.51 0.63
N TYR A 287 -8.54 1.64 0.17
CA TYR A 287 -9.70 1.26 0.97
C TYR A 287 -9.30 0.41 2.18
N LEU A 288 -8.28 -0.46 2.00
CA LEU A 288 -7.71 -1.22 3.10
C LEU A 288 -7.12 -0.29 4.18
N ARG A 289 -6.31 0.70 3.76
CA ARG A 289 -5.72 1.67 4.70
C ARG A 289 -6.77 2.50 5.42
N ASP A 290 -7.78 2.98 4.69
CA ASP A 290 -8.89 3.74 5.28
C ASP A 290 -9.68 2.90 6.29
N PHE A 291 -10.02 1.67 5.93
CA PHE A 291 -10.71 0.73 6.81
C PHE A 291 -9.93 0.47 8.10
N ILE A 292 -8.62 0.22 7.99
CA ILE A 292 -7.78 -0.06 9.18
C ILE A 292 -7.65 1.17 10.07
N ARG A 293 -7.48 2.37 9.50
CA ARG A 293 -7.41 3.61 10.28
C ARG A 293 -8.67 3.88 11.08
N ASN A 294 -9.81 3.45 10.57
CA ASN A 294 -11.13 3.70 11.13
C ASN A 294 -11.82 2.45 11.66
N TYR A 295 -11.07 1.37 11.95
CA TYR A 295 -11.67 0.06 12.27
C TYR A 295 -12.61 0.10 13.48
N ASP A 296 -12.39 1.01 14.44
CA ASP A 296 -13.28 1.19 15.60
C ASP A 296 -14.71 1.59 15.19
N ALA A 297 -14.85 2.32 14.07
CA ALA A 297 -16.17 2.68 13.53
C ALA A 297 -16.93 1.48 12.95
N PHE A 298 -16.20 0.40 12.62
CA PHE A 298 -16.72 -0.84 12.05
C PHE A 298 -16.63 -2.01 13.04
N ALA A 299 -16.49 -1.70 14.35
CA ALA A 299 -16.30 -2.71 15.37
C ALA A 299 -17.38 -3.79 15.31
N TYR A 300 -16.96 -5.05 15.24
CA TYR A 300 -17.84 -6.20 15.16
C TYR A 300 -18.46 -6.48 16.53
N ASN A 301 -19.77 -6.61 16.57
CA ASN A 301 -20.50 -7.03 17.74
C ASN A 301 -21.44 -8.19 17.38
N LYS A 302 -21.04 -9.40 17.77
CA LYS A 302 -21.80 -10.64 17.51
C LYS A 302 -23.21 -10.66 18.09
N ASP A 303 -23.44 -9.87 19.14
CA ASP A 303 -24.71 -9.81 19.86
C ASP A 303 -25.63 -8.67 19.35
N ASN A 304 -25.15 -7.86 18.39
CA ASN A 304 -25.91 -6.80 17.76
C ASN A 304 -26.56 -7.31 16.44
N PRO A 305 -27.88 -7.55 16.41
CA PRO A 305 -28.57 -8.00 15.21
C PRO A 305 -28.54 -6.96 14.07
N ASN A 306 -28.24 -5.69 14.39
CA ASN A 306 -28.15 -4.60 13.44
C ASN A 306 -26.69 -4.25 13.11
N SER A 307 -25.76 -5.17 13.27
CA SER A 307 -24.33 -4.93 13.01
C SER A 307 -24.00 -4.55 11.57
N GLY A 308 -24.99 -4.49 10.70
CA GLY A 308 -24.79 -4.18 9.28
C GLY A 308 -24.12 -5.32 8.50
N TYR A 309 -23.91 -6.45 9.13
CA TYR A 309 -23.22 -7.59 8.59
C TYR A 309 -24.10 -8.36 7.61
N SER A 310 -24.22 -7.85 6.41
CA SER A 310 -24.89 -8.53 5.30
C SER A 310 -24.10 -8.32 4.02
N TYR A 311 -23.49 -9.37 3.52
CA TYR A 311 -22.84 -9.36 2.22
C TYR A 311 -23.93 -9.40 1.13
N LYS A 312 -23.81 -8.53 0.15
CA LYS A 312 -24.65 -8.61 -1.06
C LYS A 312 -23.98 -9.57 -2.02
N ASP A 313 -24.70 -10.63 -2.35
CA ASP A 313 -24.25 -11.51 -3.43
C ASP A 313 -23.99 -10.70 -4.71
N ALA A 314 -22.96 -11.11 -5.46
CA ALA A 314 -22.74 -10.55 -6.77
C ALA A 314 -24.05 -10.73 -7.60
N PRO A 315 -24.51 -9.69 -8.33
CA PRO A 315 -25.72 -9.81 -9.11
C PRO A 315 -25.62 -11.00 -10.07
N SER A 316 -26.70 -11.76 -10.17
CA SER A 316 -26.73 -12.94 -11.03
C SER A 316 -26.52 -12.51 -12.48
N ARG A 317 -25.97 -13.39 -13.31
CA ARG A 317 -25.80 -13.10 -14.74
C ARG A 317 -27.11 -12.74 -15.46
N SER A 318 -28.23 -13.21 -14.94
CA SER A 318 -29.57 -12.87 -15.43
C SER A 318 -29.93 -11.39 -15.25
N ASP A 319 -29.30 -10.71 -14.25
CA ASP A 319 -29.62 -9.31 -13.95
C ASP A 319 -28.95 -8.34 -14.92
N PHE A 320 -27.98 -8.80 -15.70
CA PHE A 320 -27.29 -7.99 -16.71
C PHE A 320 -27.96 -8.01 -18.10
N GLY A 321 -29.05 -8.73 -18.26
CA GLY A 321 -29.67 -9.00 -19.57
C GLY A 321 -28.80 -9.92 -20.44
N ALA A 322 -29.38 -10.44 -21.50
CA ALA A 322 -28.58 -11.15 -22.50
C ALA A 322 -27.64 -10.15 -23.19
N PRO A 323 -26.34 -10.51 -23.43
CA PRO A 323 -25.51 -9.68 -24.28
C PRO A 323 -26.22 -9.48 -25.62
N PRO A 324 -26.13 -8.26 -26.23
CA PRO A 324 -26.73 -8.02 -27.53
C PRO A 324 -26.26 -9.11 -28.50
N ALA A 325 -27.19 -9.82 -29.13
CA ALA A 325 -26.84 -10.77 -30.15
C ALA A 325 -26.08 -9.99 -31.23
N LEU A 326 -24.90 -10.45 -31.59
CA LEU A 326 -24.19 -9.96 -32.78
C LEU A 326 -25.14 -10.30 -33.94
N GLU A 327 -25.80 -9.31 -34.51
CA GLU A 327 -26.49 -9.48 -35.79
C GLU A 327 -25.41 -9.85 -36.80
N ASP A 328 -25.48 -11.06 -37.33
CA ASP A 328 -24.63 -11.48 -38.43
C ASP A 328 -24.82 -10.49 -39.56
N ALA A 329 -23.75 -9.82 -39.95
CA ALA A 329 -23.71 -8.88 -41.07
C ALA A 329 -23.85 -9.59 -42.43
N SER A 330 -24.45 -10.77 -42.47
CA SER A 330 -24.81 -11.50 -43.69
C SER A 330 -26.28 -11.24 -44.04
N GLY A 331 -26.59 -9.98 -44.36
CA GLY A 331 -27.81 -9.64 -45.11
C GLY A 331 -27.69 -10.21 -46.51
N ASN A 332 -28.16 -11.42 -46.71
CA ASN A 332 -28.48 -11.93 -48.02
C ASN A 332 -29.92 -11.53 -48.30
N GLN A 333 -30.09 -10.55 -49.16
CA GLN A 333 -31.34 -10.28 -49.85
C GLN A 333 -31.48 -11.33 -50.98
N ASP A 334 -32.45 -12.15 -50.89
CA ASP A 334 -33.13 -12.78 -52.03
C ASP A 334 -34.64 -12.43 -51.98
#